data_6347d98623c492fcb75f63ae93004e9d
#
_entry.id   6347d98623c492fcb75f63ae93004e9d
#
_cell.length_a   1.000
_cell.length_b   1.000
_cell.length_c   1.000
_cell.angle_alpha   90.00
_cell.angle_beta   90.00
_cell.angle_gamma   90.00
#
_symmetry.space_group_name_H-M   'P 1'
#
loop_
_entity.id
_entity.type
_entity.pdbx_description
1 polymer ?
#
loop_
_entity_poly.entity_id
_entity_poly.type
_entity_poly.pdbx_seq_one_letter_code
_entity_poly.pdbx_strand_id
1 'polypeptide(L)'
;MYKRQGHDRGARVSYRMALDHPDVVTRLAVLDVVPTGEVWRRADATLALGYWHWAFLAQPAPLPERLISADPDGFWLAAERIGLKPGDPRYPDEVLRAYRAQLDDPAFVTAMCEDYRAGATIDRAHDDAEARVIACPVRSLWGGAGGLPRFYADPLEPWRTFAPDITGRAVEGASHFLVEDAPEEVLADLLAFFTGA
;
A
#
# COMPACT_ATOMS: atom_id res chain seq x y z
N MET A 1 -2.04 15.50 18.48
CA MET A 1 -2.37 14.07 18.36
C MET A 1 -3.26 13.86 17.16
N TYR A 2 -2.90 12.93 16.28
CA TYR A 2 -3.57 12.74 14.98
C TYR A 2 -4.17 11.33 14.87
N LYS A 3 -5.35 11.23 14.30
CA LYS A 3 -5.87 10.02 13.71
C LYS A 3 -5.26 9.92 12.31
N ARG A 4 -4.66 8.79 11.96
CA ARG A 4 -3.93 8.63 10.69
C ARG A 4 -4.48 7.47 9.90
N GLN A 5 -4.72 7.71 8.61
CA GLN A 5 -5.05 6.68 7.64
C GLN A 5 -4.07 6.76 6.48
N GLY A 6 -3.69 5.62 5.94
CA GLY A 6 -2.89 5.52 4.74
C GLY A 6 -3.29 4.32 3.91
N HIS A 7 -3.20 4.46 2.59
CA HIS A 7 -3.39 3.40 1.61
C HIS A 7 -2.07 3.17 0.87
N ASP A 8 -1.74 1.92 0.59
CA ASP A 8 -0.53 1.50 -0.10
C ASP A 8 0.75 2.17 0.47
N ARG A 9 1.52 2.88 -0.34
CA ARG A 9 2.74 3.58 0.09
C ARG A 9 2.48 4.54 1.25
N GLY A 10 1.33 5.23 1.24
CA GLY A 10 0.90 6.09 2.34
C GLY A 10 0.66 5.36 3.67
N ALA A 11 0.23 4.09 3.63
CA ALA A 11 0.11 3.27 4.83
C ALA A 11 1.48 2.89 5.39
N ARG A 12 2.48 2.66 4.53
CA ARG A 12 3.86 2.36 4.93
C ARG A 12 4.49 3.53 5.67
N VAL A 13 4.35 4.73 5.14
CA VAL A 13 4.73 5.96 5.85
C VAL A 13 3.99 6.11 7.17
N SER A 14 2.70 5.76 7.20
CA SER A 14 1.85 5.98 8.38
C SER A 14 2.20 5.04 9.55
N TYR A 15 2.48 3.76 9.30
CA TYR A 15 2.88 2.87 10.39
C TYR A 15 4.30 3.18 10.88
N ARG A 16 5.21 3.56 10.00
CA ARG A 16 6.54 4.02 10.41
C ARG A 16 6.45 5.27 11.28
N MET A 17 5.61 6.24 10.89
CA MET A 17 5.34 7.41 11.70
C MET A 17 4.78 7.04 13.09
N ALA A 18 3.91 6.04 13.20
CA ALA A 18 3.36 5.60 14.47
C ALA A 18 4.40 4.92 15.38
N LEU A 19 5.39 4.24 14.80
CA LEU A 19 6.52 3.65 15.53
C LEU A 19 7.52 4.71 15.99
N ASP A 20 7.86 5.67 15.12
CA ASP A 20 8.86 6.70 15.41
C ASP A 20 8.32 7.83 16.31
N HIS A 21 7.02 8.08 16.23
CA HIS A 21 6.35 9.18 16.94
C HIS A 21 5.09 8.70 17.67
N PRO A 22 5.23 7.80 18.68
CA PRO A 22 4.09 7.17 19.35
C PRO A 22 3.15 8.15 20.04
N ASP A 23 3.67 9.32 20.45
CA ASP A 23 2.86 10.38 21.08
C ASP A 23 2.05 11.21 20.07
N VAL A 24 2.29 11.04 18.77
CA VAL A 24 1.65 11.83 17.72
C VAL A 24 0.42 11.13 17.16
N VAL A 25 0.49 9.80 16.95
CA VAL A 25 -0.59 9.02 16.36
C VAL A 25 -1.42 8.34 17.44
N THR A 26 -2.71 8.63 17.50
CA THR A 26 -3.64 8.08 18.49
C THR A 26 -4.50 6.94 17.99
N ARG A 27 -4.69 6.81 16.68
CA ARG A 27 -5.31 5.69 15.98
C ARG A 27 -4.75 5.60 14.58
N LEU A 28 -4.44 4.41 14.11
CA LEU A 28 -3.87 4.14 12.80
C LEU A 28 -4.77 3.21 12.00
N ALA A 29 -5.14 3.60 10.79
CA ALA A 29 -5.75 2.71 9.81
C ALA A 29 -4.79 2.50 8.63
N VAL A 30 -4.58 1.24 8.23
CA VAL A 30 -3.74 0.83 7.10
C VAL A 30 -4.60 0.10 6.06
N LEU A 31 -4.52 0.54 4.80
CA LEU A 31 -5.36 0.02 3.73
C LEU A 31 -4.51 -0.73 2.70
N ASP A 32 -4.85 -2.00 2.50
CA ASP A 32 -4.31 -2.97 1.53
C ASP A 32 -2.79 -3.12 1.54
N VAL A 33 -2.20 -3.20 2.74
CA VAL A 33 -0.76 -3.42 2.93
C VAL A 33 -0.47 -4.38 4.07
N VAL A 34 0.71 -4.98 4.02
CA VAL A 34 1.41 -5.59 5.16
C VAL A 34 2.74 -4.85 5.37
N PRO A 35 3.43 -4.99 6.51
CA PRO A 35 4.70 -4.30 6.75
C PRO A 35 5.72 -4.54 5.63
N THR A 36 6.52 -3.53 5.33
CA THR A 36 7.45 -3.55 4.17
C THR A 36 8.46 -4.68 4.26
N GLY A 37 9.05 -4.90 5.44
CA GLY A 37 10.01 -5.97 5.68
C GLY A 37 9.41 -7.37 5.46
N GLU A 38 8.13 -7.56 5.82
CA GLU A 38 7.43 -8.82 5.60
C GLU A 38 7.27 -9.18 4.12
N VAL A 39 6.96 -8.18 3.28
CA VAL A 39 6.86 -8.41 1.83
C VAL A 39 8.18 -8.96 1.28
N TRP A 40 9.31 -8.34 1.65
CA TRP A 40 10.62 -8.76 1.17
C TRP A 40 11.08 -10.09 1.78
N ARG A 41 10.77 -10.34 3.04
CA ARG A 41 11.17 -11.57 3.75
C ARG A 41 10.45 -12.81 3.20
N ARG A 42 9.18 -12.65 2.77
CA ARG A 42 8.36 -13.72 2.23
C ARG A 42 8.31 -13.77 0.70
N ALA A 43 9.16 -12.99 0.03
CA ALA A 43 9.19 -12.96 -1.43
C ALA A 43 9.53 -14.34 -2.00
N ASP A 44 8.57 -14.89 -2.70
CA ASP A 44 8.67 -16.14 -3.47
C ASP A 44 8.32 -15.89 -4.94
N ALA A 45 8.25 -16.94 -5.74
CA ALA A 45 7.89 -16.83 -7.15
C ALA A 45 6.48 -16.24 -7.36
N THR A 46 5.52 -16.56 -6.49
CA THR A 46 4.15 -16.07 -6.58
C THR A 46 4.09 -14.57 -6.35
N LEU A 47 4.75 -14.10 -5.28
CA LEU A 47 4.85 -12.68 -4.96
C LEU A 47 5.66 -11.94 -6.03
N ALA A 48 6.80 -12.48 -6.48
CA ALA A 48 7.64 -11.84 -7.49
C ALA A 48 6.91 -11.66 -8.83
N LEU A 49 6.05 -12.59 -9.22
CA LEU A 49 5.23 -12.46 -10.44
C LEU A 49 4.01 -11.56 -10.24
N GLY A 50 3.38 -11.59 -9.07
CA GLY A 50 2.23 -10.76 -8.74
C GLY A 50 2.60 -9.31 -8.46
N TYR A 51 3.67 -9.09 -7.69
CA TYR A 51 4.22 -7.79 -7.32
C TYR A 51 5.54 -7.48 -8.04
N TRP A 52 5.64 -7.88 -9.32
CA TRP A 52 6.85 -7.70 -10.13
C TRP A 52 7.40 -6.26 -10.10
N HIS A 53 6.50 -5.27 -10.02
CA HIS A 53 6.86 -3.86 -9.99
C HIS A 53 7.70 -3.49 -8.75
N TRP A 54 7.61 -4.24 -7.64
CA TRP A 54 8.46 -4.01 -6.48
C TRP A 54 9.94 -4.20 -6.80
N ALA A 55 10.27 -5.31 -7.46
CA ALA A 55 11.64 -5.60 -7.86
C ALA A 55 12.10 -4.69 -9.01
N PHE A 56 11.20 -4.34 -9.94
CA PHE A 56 11.48 -3.48 -11.08
C PHE A 56 11.77 -2.04 -10.64
N LEU A 57 10.87 -1.42 -9.86
CA LEU A 57 11.01 -0.03 -9.43
C LEU A 57 12.19 0.18 -8.46
N ALA A 58 12.59 -0.87 -7.75
CA ALA A 58 13.75 -0.84 -6.86
C ALA A 58 15.10 -1.01 -7.58
N GLN A 59 15.13 -1.22 -8.91
CA GLN A 59 16.38 -1.30 -9.64
C GLN A 59 17.18 0.02 -9.58
N PRO A 60 18.52 -0.04 -9.70
CA PRO A 60 19.36 1.16 -9.72
C PRO A 60 18.92 2.16 -10.80
N ALA A 61 18.95 3.45 -10.43
CA ALA A 61 18.74 4.54 -11.39
C ALA A 61 19.80 4.51 -12.49
N PRO A 62 19.46 4.88 -13.72
CA PRO A 62 18.16 5.37 -14.18
C PRO A 62 17.33 4.30 -14.91
N LEU A 63 17.47 3.01 -14.58
CA LEU A 63 16.88 1.93 -15.39
C LEU A 63 15.33 1.98 -15.41
N PRO A 64 14.62 1.91 -14.27
CA PRO A 64 13.16 1.94 -14.28
C PRO A 64 12.61 3.28 -14.78
N GLU A 65 13.22 4.40 -14.42
CA GLU A 65 12.82 5.73 -14.86
C GLU A 65 12.84 5.84 -16.39
N ARG A 66 13.91 5.36 -17.03
CA ARG A 66 14.02 5.41 -18.48
C ARG A 66 13.02 4.51 -19.18
N LEU A 67 12.77 3.32 -18.64
CA LEU A 67 11.82 2.38 -19.24
C LEU A 67 10.38 2.90 -19.11
N ILE A 68 10.01 3.46 -17.96
CA ILE A 68 8.69 4.06 -17.75
C ILE A 68 8.51 5.29 -18.67
N SER A 69 9.49 6.18 -18.72
CA SER A 69 9.42 7.39 -19.55
C SER A 69 9.41 7.08 -21.05
N ALA A 70 9.96 5.93 -21.47
CA ALA A 70 9.93 5.50 -22.87
C ALA A 70 8.55 4.96 -23.30
N ASP A 71 7.82 4.34 -22.38
CA ASP A 71 6.47 3.80 -22.62
C ASP A 71 5.62 3.87 -21.33
N PRO A 72 5.16 5.09 -20.96
CA PRO A 72 4.35 5.25 -19.76
C PRO A 72 2.98 4.56 -19.87
N ASP A 73 2.43 4.41 -21.07
CA ASP A 73 1.16 3.68 -21.28
C ASP A 73 1.35 2.18 -21.08
N GLY A 74 2.44 1.61 -21.57
CA GLY A 74 2.78 0.22 -21.31
C GLY A 74 2.98 -0.07 -19.81
N PHE A 75 3.60 0.85 -19.08
CA PHE A 75 3.70 0.74 -17.62
C PHE A 75 2.33 0.88 -16.94
N TRP A 76 1.45 1.77 -17.43
CA TRP A 76 0.09 1.95 -16.91
C TRP A 76 -0.75 0.68 -16.96
N LEU A 77 -0.56 -0.20 -17.98
CA LEU A 77 -1.24 -1.49 -18.04
C LEU A 77 -1.02 -2.36 -16.79
N ALA A 78 0.06 -2.12 -16.06
CA ALA A 78 0.28 -2.80 -14.77
C ALA A 78 -0.74 -2.38 -13.70
N ALA A 79 -1.13 -1.10 -13.66
CA ALA A 79 -2.15 -0.60 -12.76
C ALA A 79 -3.55 -1.19 -13.08
N GLU A 80 -3.85 -1.38 -14.36
CA GLU A 80 -5.09 -2.04 -14.77
C GLU A 80 -5.17 -3.50 -14.27
N ARG A 81 -4.04 -4.19 -14.21
CA ARG A 81 -3.99 -5.58 -13.70
C ARG A 81 -4.27 -5.70 -12.21
N ILE A 82 -4.03 -4.65 -11.42
CA ILE A 82 -4.26 -4.65 -9.97
C ILE A 82 -5.61 -4.04 -9.58
N GLY A 83 -6.41 -3.60 -10.55
CA GLY A 83 -7.80 -3.24 -10.27
C GLY A 83 -8.37 -2.05 -11.02
N LEU A 84 -7.56 -1.10 -11.50
CA LEU A 84 -8.05 0.03 -12.29
C LEU A 84 -8.57 -0.47 -13.64
N LYS A 85 -9.83 -0.20 -13.95
CA LYS A 85 -10.49 -0.71 -15.15
C LYS A 85 -11.12 0.44 -15.94
N PRO A 86 -10.56 0.80 -17.08
CA PRO A 86 -11.21 1.74 -18.01
C PRO A 86 -12.63 1.28 -18.36
N GLY A 87 -13.59 2.22 -18.32
CA GLY A 87 -15.00 1.94 -18.57
C GLY A 87 -15.79 1.35 -17.41
N ASP A 88 -15.16 1.07 -16.27
CA ASP A 88 -15.85 0.73 -15.05
C ASP A 88 -16.37 2.02 -14.38
N PRO A 89 -17.68 2.13 -14.04
CA PRO A 89 -18.24 3.35 -13.46
C PRO A 89 -17.64 3.74 -12.10
N ARG A 90 -16.96 2.82 -11.42
CA ARG A 90 -16.23 3.09 -10.16
C ARG A 90 -15.00 3.96 -10.40
N TYR A 91 -14.50 3.98 -11.64
CA TYR A 91 -13.31 4.74 -12.06
C TYR A 91 -13.66 5.72 -13.17
N PRO A 92 -14.20 6.90 -12.86
CA PRO A 92 -14.47 7.93 -13.86
C PRO A 92 -13.21 8.25 -14.69
N ASP A 93 -13.39 8.49 -15.99
CA ASP A 93 -12.27 8.76 -16.91
C ASP A 93 -11.37 9.92 -16.45
N GLU A 94 -11.93 10.90 -15.76
CA GLU A 94 -11.17 12.03 -15.21
C GLU A 94 -10.19 11.58 -14.11
N VAL A 95 -10.60 10.62 -13.26
CA VAL A 95 -9.77 10.04 -12.20
C VAL A 95 -8.64 9.22 -12.81
N LEU A 96 -8.98 8.33 -13.76
CA LEU A 96 -7.97 7.52 -14.46
C LEU A 96 -6.96 8.39 -15.21
N ARG A 97 -7.41 9.46 -15.88
CA ARG A 97 -6.52 10.43 -16.54
C ARG A 97 -5.62 11.14 -15.55
N ALA A 98 -6.14 11.55 -14.39
CA ALA A 98 -5.34 12.20 -13.35
C ALA A 98 -4.25 11.27 -12.79
N TYR A 99 -4.56 9.99 -12.58
CA TYR A 99 -3.56 9.01 -12.15
C TYR A 99 -2.51 8.76 -13.23
N ARG A 100 -2.97 8.53 -14.48
CA ARG A 100 -2.07 8.27 -15.62
C ARG A 100 -1.12 9.42 -15.92
N ALA A 101 -1.62 10.67 -15.84
CA ALA A 101 -0.84 11.87 -16.14
C ALA A 101 0.40 12.04 -15.23
N GLN A 102 0.41 11.42 -14.05
CA GLN A 102 1.56 11.46 -13.15
C GLN A 102 2.79 10.76 -13.75
N LEU A 103 2.59 9.76 -14.60
CA LEU A 103 3.68 9.06 -15.30
C LEU A 103 4.35 9.88 -16.39
N ASP A 104 3.76 11.01 -16.79
CA ASP A 104 4.35 11.96 -17.75
C ASP A 104 5.31 12.96 -17.05
N ASP A 105 5.30 13.00 -15.72
CA ASP A 105 6.22 13.84 -14.93
C ASP A 105 7.47 13.02 -14.52
N PRO A 106 8.66 13.34 -15.05
CA PRO A 106 9.89 12.64 -14.67
C PRO A 106 10.24 12.76 -13.18
N ALA A 107 9.83 13.86 -12.53
CA ALA A 107 10.08 14.04 -11.09
C ALA A 107 9.21 13.09 -10.27
N PHE A 108 7.95 12.89 -10.68
CA PHE A 108 7.06 11.90 -10.04
C PHE A 108 7.60 10.47 -10.24
N VAL A 109 8.00 10.12 -11.47
CA VAL A 109 8.56 8.79 -11.77
C VAL A 109 9.82 8.54 -10.94
N THR A 110 10.71 9.52 -10.84
CA THR A 110 11.91 9.43 -10.00
C THR A 110 11.55 9.22 -8.53
N ALA A 111 10.64 10.02 -7.98
CA ALA A 111 10.22 9.92 -6.59
C ALA A 111 9.56 8.55 -6.29
N MET A 112 8.74 8.05 -7.21
CA MET A 112 8.15 6.71 -7.12
C MET A 112 9.24 5.63 -7.06
N CYS A 113 10.24 5.66 -7.93
CA CYS A 113 11.33 4.69 -7.94
C CYS A 113 12.16 4.77 -6.64
N GLU A 114 12.48 5.99 -6.16
CA GLU A 114 13.23 6.17 -4.90
C GLU A 114 12.46 5.62 -3.69
N ASP A 115 11.15 5.77 -3.66
CA ASP A 115 10.31 5.21 -2.59
C ASP A 115 10.37 3.67 -2.58
N TYR A 116 10.37 3.01 -3.76
CA TYR A 116 10.56 1.56 -3.83
C TYR A 116 11.99 1.12 -3.51
N ARG A 117 13.01 1.91 -3.86
CA ARG A 117 14.40 1.66 -3.44
C ARG A 117 14.56 1.75 -1.93
N ALA A 118 13.95 2.76 -1.30
CA ALA A 118 13.90 2.87 0.15
C ALA A 118 13.21 1.64 0.76
N GLY A 119 12.07 1.23 0.21
CA GLY A 119 11.37 0.02 0.63
C GLY A 119 12.20 -1.25 0.56
N ALA A 120 13.02 -1.39 -0.47
CA ALA A 120 13.91 -2.56 -0.64
C ALA A 120 15.15 -2.53 0.26
N THR A 121 15.52 -1.39 0.80
CA THR A 121 16.77 -1.16 1.54
C THR A 121 16.52 -0.66 2.96
N ILE A 122 16.41 0.65 3.13
CA ILE A 122 16.37 1.29 4.45
C ILE A 122 15.10 0.96 5.24
N ASP A 123 13.92 0.96 4.59
CA ASP A 123 12.66 0.66 5.28
C ASP A 123 12.62 -0.79 5.72
N ARG A 124 13.07 -1.71 4.85
CA ARG A 124 13.25 -3.12 5.22
C ARG A 124 14.19 -3.28 6.40
N ALA A 125 15.35 -2.61 6.38
CA ALA A 125 16.31 -2.68 7.48
C ALA A 125 15.73 -2.12 8.79
N HIS A 126 14.92 -1.06 8.71
CA HIS A 126 14.21 -0.52 9.86
C HIS A 126 13.20 -1.53 10.43
N ASP A 127 12.41 -2.18 9.57
CA ASP A 127 11.44 -3.19 10.00
C ASP A 127 12.13 -4.42 10.61
N ASP A 128 13.24 -4.87 10.01
CA ASP A 128 14.01 -6.03 10.49
C ASP A 128 14.67 -5.77 11.86
N ALA A 129 15.04 -4.52 12.14
CA ALA A 129 15.64 -4.09 13.40
C ALA A 129 14.60 -3.63 14.44
N GLU A 130 13.32 -3.52 14.07
CA GLU A 130 12.29 -2.92 14.92
C GLU A 130 11.87 -3.87 16.05
N ALA A 131 12.05 -3.43 17.27
CA ALA A 131 11.62 -4.13 18.47
C ALA A 131 10.41 -3.48 19.17
N ARG A 132 10.00 -2.29 18.72
CA ARG A 132 8.86 -1.56 19.28
C ARG A 132 7.56 -2.02 18.65
N VAL A 133 6.49 -1.88 19.43
CA VAL A 133 5.13 -2.05 18.91
C VAL A 133 4.44 -0.70 18.77
N ILE A 134 3.50 -0.62 17.84
CA ILE A 134 2.66 0.56 17.65
C ILE A 134 1.80 0.74 18.89
N ALA A 135 1.91 1.88 19.56
CA ALA A 135 1.30 2.13 20.87
C ALA A 135 -0.20 2.46 20.79
N CYS A 136 -0.73 2.70 19.60
CA CYS A 136 -2.14 3.05 19.41
C CYS A 136 -2.92 1.91 18.75
N PRO A 137 -4.27 1.90 18.87
CA PRO A 137 -5.10 0.94 18.14
C PRO A 137 -4.86 1.01 16.63
N VAL A 138 -4.78 -0.17 15.99
CA VAL A 138 -4.55 -0.31 14.55
C VAL A 138 -5.71 -1.04 13.89
N ARG A 139 -6.20 -0.49 12.78
CA ARG A 139 -7.21 -1.10 11.91
C ARG A 139 -6.62 -1.38 10.54
N SER A 140 -6.80 -2.61 10.03
CA SER A 140 -6.41 -2.97 8.66
C SER A 140 -7.65 -3.32 7.84
N LEU A 141 -7.78 -2.72 6.65
CA LEU A 141 -8.74 -3.14 5.64
C LEU A 141 -7.98 -3.54 4.39
N TRP A 142 -8.46 -4.58 3.70
CA TRP A 142 -7.82 -5.02 2.44
C TRP A 142 -8.86 -5.44 1.42
N GLY A 143 -8.51 -5.35 0.14
CA GLY A 143 -9.37 -5.83 -0.95
C GLY A 143 -9.50 -7.34 -0.94
N GLY A 144 -10.73 -7.85 -0.78
CA GLY A 144 -11.01 -9.29 -0.77
C GLY A 144 -10.70 -9.97 -2.12
N ALA A 145 -10.78 -9.22 -3.23
CA ALA A 145 -10.38 -9.66 -4.57
C ALA A 145 -8.98 -9.17 -4.97
N GLY A 146 -8.26 -8.50 -4.07
CA GLY A 146 -6.94 -7.92 -4.29
C GLY A 146 -5.78 -8.92 -4.22
N GLY A 147 -4.57 -8.39 -4.09
CA GLY A 147 -3.34 -9.19 -4.01
C GLY A 147 -3.11 -9.84 -2.66
N LEU A 148 -3.42 -9.15 -1.55
CA LEU A 148 -3.08 -9.65 -0.22
C LEU A 148 -3.63 -11.04 0.09
N PRO A 149 -4.91 -11.38 -0.18
CA PRO A 149 -5.41 -12.74 0.07
C PRO A 149 -4.74 -13.84 -0.76
N ARG A 150 -4.05 -13.48 -1.83
CA ARG A 150 -3.28 -14.44 -2.66
C ARG A 150 -1.92 -14.76 -2.07
N PHE A 151 -1.34 -13.83 -1.30
CA PHE A 151 0.00 -13.95 -0.74
C PHE A 151 -0.02 -14.31 0.74
N TYR A 152 -1.11 -13.99 1.44
CA TYR A 152 -1.24 -14.17 2.89
C TYR A 152 -2.58 -14.85 3.22
N ALA A 153 -2.52 -16.01 3.84
CA ALA A 153 -3.72 -16.72 4.31
C ALA A 153 -4.47 -15.90 5.39
N ASP A 154 -3.74 -15.16 6.21
CA ASP A 154 -4.25 -14.17 7.15
C ASP A 154 -3.45 -12.87 6.99
N PRO A 155 -3.99 -11.84 6.30
CA PRO A 155 -3.30 -10.56 6.12
C PRO A 155 -3.01 -9.80 7.42
N LEU A 156 -3.59 -10.17 8.56
CA LEU A 156 -3.27 -9.60 9.87
C LEU A 156 -2.05 -10.24 10.51
N GLU A 157 -1.72 -11.47 10.15
CA GLU A 157 -0.61 -12.21 10.78
C GLU A 157 0.72 -11.46 10.68
N PRO A 158 1.14 -10.89 9.51
CA PRO A 158 2.37 -10.12 9.40
C PRO A 158 2.41 -8.87 10.29
N TRP A 159 1.25 -8.33 10.64
CA TRP A 159 1.15 -7.14 11.47
C TRP A 159 1.35 -7.39 12.96
N ARG A 160 1.10 -8.63 13.45
CA ARG A 160 1.08 -8.90 14.90
C ARG A 160 2.41 -8.66 15.58
N THR A 161 3.51 -8.67 14.86
CA THR A 161 4.84 -8.26 15.39
C THR A 161 4.87 -6.77 15.72
N PHE A 162 4.19 -5.93 14.91
CA PHE A 162 4.18 -4.48 15.08
C PHE A 162 2.96 -3.98 15.85
N ALA A 163 1.85 -4.69 15.80
CA ALA A 163 0.57 -4.32 16.41
C ALA A 163 -0.16 -5.59 16.88
N PRO A 164 0.15 -6.12 18.08
CA PRO A 164 -0.42 -7.39 18.56
C PRO A 164 -1.94 -7.43 18.58
N ASP A 165 -2.58 -6.30 18.88
CA ASP A 165 -4.02 -6.14 19.00
C ASP A 165 -4.69 -5.58 17.71
N ILE A 166 -4.01 -5.71 16.56
CA ILE A 166 -4.57 -5.24 15.30
C ILE A 166 -5.91 -5.90 15.01
N THR A 167 -6.86 -5.11 14.56
CA THR A 167 -8.15 -5.59 14.05
C THR A 167 -8.25 -5.31 12.54
N GLY A 168 -9.05 -6.10 11.84
CA GLY A 168 -9.20 -5.86 10.41
C GLY A 168 -10.14 -6.84 9.74
N ARG A 169 -10.43 -6.56 8.48
CA ARG A 169 -11.24 -7.44 7.63
C ARG A 169 -11.02 -7.16 6.15
N ALA A 170 -11.41 -8.11 5.33
CA ALA A 170 -11.57 -7.90 3.90
C ALA A 170 -12.73 -6.92 3.61
N VAL A 171 -12.59 -6.14 2.55
CA VAL A 171 -13.68 -5.48 1.85
C VAL A 171 -14.01 -6.37 0.66
N GLU A 172 -15.11 -7.09 0.76
CA GLU A 172 -15.44 -8.16 -0.18
C GLU A 172 -15.64 -7.63 -1.62
N GLY A 173 -15.05 -8.31 -2.58
CA GLY A 173 -15.11 -7.92 -3.99
C GLY A 173 -14.27 -6.70 -4.38
N ALA A 174 -13.69 -5.99 -3.43
CA ALA A 174 -12.80 -4.87 -3.71
C ALA A 174 -11.41 -5.36 -4.15
N SER A 175 -10.76 -4.59 -5.02
CA SER A 175 -9.38 -4.76 -5.45
C SER A 175 -8.41 -4.06 -4.50
N HIS A 176 -7.17 -3.82 -4.97
CA HIS A 176 -6.22 -2.93 -4.29
C HIS A 176 -6.78 -1.52 -4.07
N PHE A 177 -7.63 -1.04 -4.96
CA PHE A 177 -8.24 0.29 -4.91
C PHE A 177 -9.58 0.27 -4.14
N LEU A 178 -9.55 -0.30 -2.93
CA LEU A 178 -10.78 -0.52 -2.13
C LEU A 178 -11.52 0.78 -1.78
N VAL A 179 -10.84 1.92 -1.80
CA VAL A 179 -11.45 3.23 -1.52
C VAL A 179 -12.34 3.67 -2.69
N GLU A 180 -11.94 3.36 -3.92
CA GLU A 180 -12.72 3.59 -5.14
C GLU A 180 -13.77 2.50 -5.35
N ASP A 181 -13.40 1.25 -5.07
CA ASP A 181 -14.29 0.10 -5.29
C ASP A 181 -15.49 0.07 -4.35
N ALA A 182 -15.29 0.48 -3.08
CA ALA A 182 -16.30 0.40 -2.03
C ALA A 182 -16.22 1.59 -1.05
N PRO A 183 -16.37 2.85 -1.55
CA PRO A 183 -16.13 4.06 -0.76
C PRO A 183 -17.01 4.15 0.49
N GLU A 184 -18.29 3.79 0.38
CA GLU A 184 -19.24 3.89 1.49
C GLU A 184 -18.91 2.88 2.60
N GLU A 185 -18.57 1.65 2.24
CA GLU A 185 -18.20 0.60 3.17
C GLU A 185 -16.89 0.93 3.91
N VAL A 186 -15.87 1.38 3.16
CA VAL A 186 -14.59 1.80 3.73
C VAL A 186 -14.76 3.01 4.63
N LEU A 187 -15.54 4.01 4.20
CA LEU A 187 -15.84 5.20 5.01
C LEU A 187 -16.53 4.84 6.31
N ALA A 188 -17.55 3.97 6.26
CA ALA A 188 -18.29 3.55 7.46
C ALA A 188 -17.38 2.86 8.48
N ASP A 189 -16.51 1.96 8.04
CA ASP A 189 -15.54 1.25 8.89
C ASP A 189 -14.54 2.23 9.52
N LEU A 190 -13.98 3.14 8.72
CA LEU A 190 -13.03 4.14 9.20
C LEU A 190 -13.66 5.12 10.18
N LEU A 191 -14.89 5.55 9.94
CA LEU A 191 -15.62 6.43 10.87
C LEU A 191 -15.85 5.72 12.20
N ALA A 192 -16.38 4.49 12.19
CA ALA A 192 -16.55 3.70 13.40
C ALA A 192 -15.24 3.54 14.17
N PHE A 193 -14.17 3.15 13.48
CA PHE A 193 -12.85 3.00 14.11
C PHE A 193 -12.33 4.30 14.69
N PHE A 194 -12.40 5.42 13.96
CA PHE A 194 -11.83 6.69 14.42
C PHE A 194 -12.69 7.42 15.46
N THR A 195 -13.98 7.17 15.52
CA THR A 195 -14.87 7.77 16.55
C THR A 195 -14.95 6.91 17.82
N GLY A 196 -14.64 5.61 17.72
CA GLY A 196 -14.78 4.67 18.82
C GLY A 196 -16.22 4.23 19.03
N ALA A 197 -17.04 4.33 17.96
CA ALA A 197 -18.44 3.94 17.94
C ALA A 197 -18.60 2.43 17.78
#